data_a37f073c3e068994fdc2c09fc4627bb5
#
_entry.id   a37f073c3e068994fdc2c09fc4627bb5
#
_cell.length_a   1.000
_cell.length_b   1.000
_cell.length_c   1.000
_cell.angle_alpha   90.00
_cell.angle_beta   90.00
_cell.angle_gamma   90.00
#
_symmetry.space_group_name_H-M   'P 1'
#
loop_
_entity.id
_entity.type
_entity.pdbx_description
1 polymer ?
#
loop_
_entity_poly.entity_id
_entity_poly.type
_entity_poly.pdbx_seq_one_letter_code
_entity_poly.pdbx_strand_id
1 'polypeptide(L)'
;MEHIAPEVGAQAWGKVASQAAIFTEDRVRKWAGRPVGEVGKDLAVAVFGNSGQFRMGRTEGEMQGWQFLTQGIAQALRNADAHRIEERPDHKRYALGLVGACSLLLTQMRFEHGNRFRDPSPAVTIDPDA
;
A
#
# COMPACT_ATOMS: atom_id res chain seq x y z
N MET A 1 17.95 3.72 30.57
CA MET A 1 16.81 2.84 30.31
C MET A 1 15.71 3.53 29.52
N GLU A 2 15.45 4.76 29.83
CA GLU A 2 14.45 5.50 29.08
C GLU A 2 14.79 5.69 27.61
N HIS A 3 16.07 5.61 27.28
CA HIS A 3 16.50 5.77 25.89
C HIS A 3 16.12 4.57 25.04
N ILE A 4 16.04 3.40 25.66
CA ILE A 4 15.79 2.16 24.92
C ILE A 4 14.34 2.10 24.44
N ALA A 5 13.41 2.48 25.29
CA ALA A 5 11.99 2.37 24.94
C ALA A 5 11.61 3.21 23.72
N PRO A 6 12.02 4.50 23.63
CA PRO A 6 11.73 5.26 22.41
C PRO A 6 12.38 4.67 21.17
N GLU A 7 13.60 4.15 21.29
CA GLU A 7 14.30 3.55 20.16
C GLU A 7 13.59 2.29 19.69
N VAL A 8 13.17 1.45 20.64
CA VAL A 8 12.44 0.24 20.31
C VAL A 8 11.13 0.60 19.62
N GLY A 9 10.44 1.61 20.12
CA GLY A 9 9.21 2.09 19.51
C GLY A 9 9.43 2.60 18.10
N ALA A 10 10.49 3.38 17.89
CA ALA A 10 10.82 3.90 16.57
C ALA A 10 11.12 2.77 15.60
N GLN A 11 11.86 1.75 16.03
CA GLN A 11 12.16 0.59 15.19
C GLN A 11 10.90 -0.14 14.81
N ALA A 12 9.97 -0.32 15.75
CA ALA A 12 8.71 -0.99 15.47
C ALA A 12 7.90 -0.24 14.43
N TRP A 13 7.82 1.08 14.55
CA TRP A 13 7.05 1.89 13.60
C TRP A 13 7.72 1.92 12.22
N GLY A 14 9.05 1.96 12.16
CA GLY A 14 9.77 1.87 10.90
C GLY A 14 9.48 0.57 10.18
N LYS A 15 9.48 -0.54 10.91
CA LYS A 15 9.16 -1.85 10.34
C LYS A 15 7.71 -1.91 9.87
N VAL A 16 6.78 -1.41 10.67
CA VAL A 16 5.37 -1.41 10.30
C VAL A 16 5.18 -0.67 8.99
N ALA A 17 5.77 0.51 8.85
CA ALA A 17 5.63 1.31 7.64
C ALA A 17 6.22 0.59 6.43
N SER A 18 7.44 0.10 6.56
CA SER A 18 8.13 -0.59 5.47
C SER A 18 7.36 -1.82 5.01
N GLN A 19 6.91 -2.63 5.96
CA GLN A 19 6.17 -3.84 5.64
C GLN A 19 4.80 -3.55 5.06
N ALA A 20 4.16 -2.48 5.49
CA ALA A 20 2.85 -2.10 4.95
C ALA A 20 2.95 -1.77 3.47
N ALA A 21 3.98 -1.02 3.07
CA ALA A 21 4.18 -0.67 1.67
C ALA A 21 4.44 -1.91 0.81
N ILE A 22 5.30 -2.80 1.30
CA ILE A 22 5.63 -4.04 0.60
C ILE A 22 4.40 -4.94 0.48
N PHE A 23 3.67 -5.09 1.57
CA PHE A 23 2.45 -5.90 1.59
C PHE A 23 1.43 -5.36 0.59
N THR A 24 1.26 -4.05 0.56
CA THR A 24 0.27 -3.42 -0.32
C THR A 24 0.61 -3.67 -1.79
N GLU A 25 1.87 -3.48 -2.16
CA GLU A 25 2.30 -3.74 -3.53
C GLU A 25 2.08 -5.20 -3.90
N ASP A 26 2.45 -6.10 -3.00
CA ASP A 26 2.27 -7.53 -3.24
C ASP A 26 0.79 -7.89 -3.41
N ARG A 27 -0.06 -7.30 -2.58
CA ARG A 27 -1.49 -7.59 -2.64
C ARG A 27 -2.11 -7.08 -3.94
N VAL A 28 -1.77 -5.86 -4.34
CA VAL A 28 -2.25 -5.31 -5.62
C VAL A 28 -1.83 -6.21 -6.77
N ARG A 29 -0.57 -6.64 -6.76
CA ARG A 29 -0.04 -7.49 -7.81
C ARG A 29 -0.79 -8.81 -7.88
N LYS A 30 -1.03 -9.44 -6.74
CA LYS A 30 -1.72 -10.73 -6.68
C LYS A 30 -3.18 -10.61 -7.11
N TRP A 31 -3.87 -9.62 -6.58
CA TRP A 31 -5.28 -9.42 -6.93
C TRP A 31 -5.46 -9.16 -8.42
N ALA A 32 -4.55 -8.41 -9.02
CA ALA A 32 -4.63 -8.10 -10.44
C ALA A 32 -4.05 -9.20 -11.33
N GLY A 33 -3.45 -10.24 -10.75
CA GLY A 33 -2.85 -11.32 -11.53
C GLY A 33 -1.63 -10.88 -12.31
N ARG A 34 -0.84 -9.95 -11.75
CA ARG A 34 0.34 -9.43 -12.42
C ARG A 34 1.58 -10.24 -12.10
N PRO A 35 2.60 -10.20 -13.00
CA PRO A 35 3.83 -10.95 -12.81
C PRO A 35 4.58 -10.56 -11.53
N VAL A 36 5.23 -11.54 -10.93
CA VAL A 36 5.94 -11.37 -9.66
C VAL A 36 6.95 -10.24 -9.69
N GLY A 37 7.62 -10.02 -10.81
CA GLY A 37 8.65 -8.99 -10.90
C GLY A 37 8.14 -7.59 -11.19
N GLU A 38 6.84 -7.42 -11.39
CA GLU A 38 6.28 -6.10 -11.72
C GLU A 38 6.12 -5.28 -10.45
N VAL A 39 6.82 -4.17 -10.38
CA VAL A 39 6.87 -3.35 -9.16
C VAL A 39 6.82 -1.87 -9.50
N GLY A 40 6.60 -1.05 -8.48
CA GLY A 40 6.70 0.39 -8.58
C GLY A 40 5.74 0.99 -9.58
N LYS A 41 6.27 1.91 -10.38
CA LYS A 41 5.47 2.60 -11.39
C LYS A 41 4.87 1.63 -12.39
N ASP A 42 5.62 0.62 -12.81
CA ASP A 42 5.15 -0.32 -13.83
C ASP A 42 3.90 -1.05 -13.33
N LEU A 43 3.90 -1.47 -12.09
CA LEU A 43 2.74 -2.11 -11.50
C LEU A 43 1.55 -1.15 -11.44
N ALA A 44 1.77 0.07 -10.95
CA ALA A 44 0.70 1.05 -10.83
C ALA A 44 0.06 1.36 -12.19
N VAL A 45 0.88 1.52 -13.22
CA VAL A 45 0.38 1.80 -14.57
C VAL A 45 -0.35 0.59 -15.15
N ALA A 46 0.20 -0.61 -14.95
CA ALA A 46 -0.42 -1.81 -15.49
C ALA A 46 -1.79 -2.08 -14.89
N VAL A 47 -1.95 -1.81 -13.60
CA VAL A 47 -3.20 -2.10 -12.90
C VAL A 47 -4.20 -0.96 -12.99
N PHE A 48 -3.76 0.26 -12.76
CA PHE A 48 -4.62 1.43 -12.63
C PHE A 48 -4.46 2.48 -13.71
N GLY A 49 -3.59 2.28 -14.67
CA GLY A 49 -3.38 3.22 -15.75
C GLY A 49 -4.45 3.13 -16.82
N ASN A 50 -4.26 3.86 -17.93
CA ASN A 50 -5.27 3.98 -18.99
C ASN A 50 -5.71 2.63 -19.55
N SER A 51 -4.80 1.68 -19.66
CA SER A 51 -5.10 0.35 -20.18
C SER A 51 -5.32 -0.67 -19.06
N GLY A 52 -5.32 -0.23 -17.83
CA GLY A 52 -5.46 -1.13 -16.68
C GLY A 52 -6.87 -1.65 -16.53
N GLN A 53 -6.98 -2.94 -16.21
CA GLN A 53 -8.27 -3.57 -16.03
C GLN A 53 -8.92 -3.24 -14.70
N PHE A 54 -8.15 -2.64 -13.79
CA PHE A 54 -8.62 -2.35 -12.44
C PHE A 54 -8.61 -0.87 -12.14
N ARG A 55 -8.73 -0.03 -13.16
CA ARG A 55 -8.81 1.42 -12.94
C ARG A 55 -9.92 1.75 -11.95
N MET A 56 -9.65 2.70 -11.08
CA MET A 56 -10.58 3.08 -10.04
C MET A 56 -10.99 4.55 -10.19
N GLY A 57 -12.20 4.85 -9.74
CA GLY A 57 -12.73 6.20 -9.84
C GLY A 57 -13.70 6.33 -11.01
N ARG A 58 -14.36 7.48 -11.08
CA ARG A 58 -15.37 7.74 -12.09
C ARG A 58 -14.95 8.79 -13.11
N THR A 59 -14.06 9.69 -12.73
CA THR A 59 -13.57 10.74 -13.61
C THR A 59 -12.11 10.47 -13.93
N GLU A 60 -11.63 11.11 -14.98
CA GLU A 60 -10.24 10.97 -15.37
C GLU A 60 -9.32 11.41 -14.22
N GLY A 61 -9.68 12.49 -13.53
CA GLY A 61 -8.89 12.95 -12.40
C GLY A 61 -8.85 11.96 -11.26
N GLU A 62 -9.97 11.33 -10.94
CA GLU A 62 -10.01 10.31 -9.89
C GLU A 62 -9.16 9.11 -10.28
N MET A 63 -9.28 8.67 -11.53
CA MET A 63 -8.54 7.51 -12.00
C MET A 63 -7.03 7.75 -11.97
N GLN A 64 -6.62 8.92 -12.40
CA GLN A 64 -5.21 9.30 -12.32
C GLN A 64 -4.74 9.40 -10.87
N GLY A 65 -5.61 9.92 -10.00
CA GLY A 65 -5.29 10.03 -8.59
C GLY A 65 -4.98 8.70 -7.93
N TRP A 66 -5.80 7.69 -8.20
CA TRP A 66 -5.56 6.37 -7.65
C TRP A 66 -4.28 5.74 -8.21
N GLN A 67 -4.03 5.92 -9.50
CA GLN A 67 -2.78 5.46 -10.11
C GLN A 67 -1.58 6.12 -9.44
N PHE A 68 -1.63 7.44 -9.27
CA PHE A 68 -0.52 8.18 -8.68
C PHE A 68 -0.32 7.86 -7.20
N LEU A 69 -1.40 7.64 -6.47
CA LEU A 69 -1.29 7.21 -5.08
C LEU A 69 -0.57 5.87 -4.98
N THR A 70 -0.96 4.92 -5.83
CA THR A 70 -0.32 3.61 -5.86
C THR A 70 1.15 3.74 -6.23
N GLN A 71 1.44 4.54 -7.23
CA GLN A 71 2.81 4.77 -7.66
C GLN A 71 3.64 5.42 -6.55
N GLY A 72 3.05 6.39 -5.84
CA GLY A 72 3.73 7.04 -4.72
C GLY A 72 4.05 6.07 -3.60
N ILE A 73 3.09 5.22 -3.24
CA ILE A 73 3.31 4.21 -2.22
C ILE A 73 4.45 3.29 -2.65
N ALA A 74 4.40 2.81 -3.89
CA ALA A 74 5.38 1.85 -4.38
C ALA A 74 6.76 2.45 -4.54
N GLN A 75 6.85 3.68 -5.05
CA GLN A 75 8.16 4.27 -5.35
C GLN A 75 8.77 5.00 -4.17
N ALA A 76 7.98 5.83 -3.49
CA ALA A 76 8.54 6.66 -2.42
C ALA A 76 8.63 5.91 -1.11
N LEU A 77 7.59 5.17 -0.78
CA LEU A 77 7.47 4.57 0.55
C LEU A 77 8.12 3.20 0.65
N ARG A 78 8.10 2.44 -0.43
CA ARG A 78 8.79 1.17 -0.47
C ARG A 78 10.30 1.36 -0.41
N ASN A 79 10.81 2.44 -1.00
CA ASN A 79 12.23 2.72 -1.03
C ASN A 79 12.74 3.41 0.23
N ALA A 80 11.85 3.92 1.06
CA ALA A 80 12.23 4.47 2.35
C ALA A 80 12.45 3.30 3.31
N ASP A 81 13.69 3.05 3.67
CA ASP A 81 13.97 1.93 4.56
C ASP A 81 13.52 2.26 5.99
N ALA A 82 13.35 1.20 6.77
CA ALA A 82 12.84 1.33 8.13
C ALA A 82 13.73 2.24 8.99
N HIS A 83 15.04 2.19 8.76
CA HIS A 83 15.99 2.98 9.54
C HIS A 83 15.77 4.48 9.33
N ARG A 84 15.55 4.90 8.10
CA ARG A 84 15.29 6.32 7.81
C ARG A 84 13.99 6.78 8.45
N ILE A 85 13.01 5.91 8.50
CA ILE A 85 11.74 6.24 9.14
C ILE A 85 11.96 6.38 10.64
N GLU A 86 12.75 5.49 11.25
CA GLU A 86 13.06 5.55 12.67
C GLU A 86 13.72 6.85 13.09
N GLU A 87 14.50 7.45 12.19
CA GLU A 87 15.21 8.70 12.48
C GLU A 87 14.30 9.92 12.52
N ARG A 88 13.08 9.80 12.04
CA ARG A 88 12.15 10.91 12.02
C ARG A 88 11.57 11.16 13.42
N PRO A 89 11.49 12.40 13.86
CA PRO A 89 10.82 12.69 15.13
C PRO A 89 9.33 12.33 15.11
N ASP A 90 8.73 12.31 13.92
CA ASP A 90 7.31 11.98 13.74
C ASP A 90 7.11 10.55 13.22
N HIS A 91 8.03 9.65 13.52
CA HIS A 91 8.01 8.29 12.95
C HIS A 91 6.69 7.55 13.14
N LYS A 92 6.07 7.69 14.31
CA LYS A 92 4.79 7.03 14.56
C LYS A 92 3.69 7.59 13.67
N ARG A 93 3.61 8.91 13.58
CA ARG A 93 2.60 9.57 12.73
C ARG A 93 2.82 9.21 11.26
N TYR A 94 4.07 9.18 10.84
CA TYR A 94 4.42 8.80 9.48
C TYR A 94 3.95 7.36 9.18
N ALA A 95 4.27 6.44 10.07
CA ALA A 95 3.90 5.04 9.90
C ALA A 95 2.38 4.85 9.86
N LEU A 96 1.66 5.52 10.77
CA LEU A 96 0.20 5.43 10.79
C LEU A 96 -0.41 6.02 9.53
N GLY A 97 0.15 7.13 9.04
CA GLY A 97 -0.32 7.73 7.78
C GLY A 97 -0.12 6.80 6.61
N LEU A 98 1.04 6.16 6.55
CA LEU A 98 1.34 5.22 5.49
C LEU A 98 0.40 4.01 5.53
N VAL A 99 0.23 3.43 6.71
CA VAL A 99 -0.70 2.30 6.86
C VAL A 99 -2.10 2.71 6.43
N GLY A 100 -2.52 3.92 6.80
CA GLY A 100 -3.82 4.45 6.39
C GLY A 100 -3.96 4.57 4.88
N ALA A 101 -2.93 5.09 4.22
CA ALA A 101 -2.94 5.23 2.77
C ALA A 101 -3.00 3.87 2.08
N CYS A 102 -2.23 2.91 2.58
CA CYS A 102 -2.24 1.55 2.05
C CYS A 102 -3.60 0.90 2.23
N SER A 103 -4.18 1.04 3.40
CA SER A 103 -5.50 0.51 3.71
C SER A 103 -6.56 1.12 2.80
N LEU A 104 -6.48 2.43 2.59
CA LEU A 104 -7.42 3.13 1.72
C LEU A 104 -7.36 2.58 0.29
N LEU A 105 -6.16 2.42 -0.24
CA LEU A 105 -5.96 1.89 -1.58
C LEU A 105 -6.56 0.50 -1.73
N LEU A 106 -6.24 -0.40 -0.81
CA LEU A 106 -6.74 -1.77 -0.88
C LEU A 106 -8.24 -1.83 -0.69
N THR A 107 -8.77 -0.99 0.20
CA THR A 107 -10.21 -0.93 0.43
C THR A 107 -10.94 -0.48 -0.84
N GLN A 108 -10.42 0.53 -1.51
CA GLN A 108 -11.04 1.03 -2.73
C GLN A 108 -10.97 0.00 -3.85
N MET A 109 -9.83 -0.65 -4.01
CA MET A 109 -9.66 -1.66 -5.03
C MET A 109 -10.64 -2.81 -4.81
N ARG A 110 -10.78 -3.24 -3.57
CA ARG A 110 -11.71 -4.30 -3.23
C ARG A 110 -13.16 -3.88 -3.45
N PHE A 111 -13.49 -2.65 -3.12
CA PHE A 111 -14.84 -2.13 -3.30
C PHE A 111 -15.24 -2.13 -4.77
N GLU A 112 -14.35 -1.67 -5.65
CA GLU A 112 -14.69 -1.56 -7.06
C GLU A 112 -14.53 -2.86 -7.84
N HIS A 113 -13.55 -3.68 -7.46
CA HIS A 113 -13.15 -4.82 -8.30
C HIS A 113 -13.01 -6.14 -7.55
N GLY A 114 -13.43 -6.21 -6.31
CA GLY A 114 -13.16 -7.38 -5.49
C GLY A 114 -13.63 -8.70 -6.08
N ASN A 115 -14.71 -8.68 -6.83
CA ASN A 115 -15.26 -9.89 -7.43
C ASN A 115 -14.49 -10.38 -8.65
N ARG A 116 -13.50 -9.61 -9.10
CA ARG A 116 -12.68 -9.99 -10.26
C ARG A 116 -11.24 -10.34 -9.89
N PHE A 117 -10.93 -10.41 -8.61
CA PHE A 117 -9.57 -10.68 -8.19
C PHE A 117 -9.12 -12.08 -8.57
N ARG A 118 -7.88 -12.19 -9.00
CA ARG A 118 -7.28 -13.46 -9.38
C ARG A 118 -7.00 -14.36 -8.17
N ASP A 119 -6.71 -13.73 -7.05
CA ASP A 119 -6.35 -14.43 -5.84
C ASP A 119 -6.98 -13.73 -4.64
N PRO A 120 -8.31 -13.89 -4.47
CA PRO A 120 -9.00 -13.27 -3.33
C PRO A 120 -8.61 -14.00 -2.06
N SER A 121 -7.73 -13.41 -1.30
CA SER A 121 -7.22 -14.03 -0.09
C SER A 121 -8.30 -14.16 0.98
N PRO A 122 -8.48 -15.34 1.56
CA PRO A 122 -9.44 -15.50 2.65
C PRO A 122 -9.17 -14.61 3.84
N ALA A 123 -7.90 -14.31 4.10
CA ALA A 123 -7.53 -13.46 5.22
C ALA A 123 -8.05 -12.04 5.06
N VAL A 124 -8.28 -11.62 3.83
CA VAL A 124 -8.79 -10.28 3.55
C VAL A 124 -10.29 -10.23 3.73
N THR A 125 -10.92 -11.35 3.86
CA THR A 125 -12.36 -11.42 4.04
C THR A 125 -12.76 -11.43 5.51
N ILE A 126 -11.96 -10.83 6.34
CA ILE A 126 -12.41 -10.56 7.71
C ILE A 126 -13.71 -9.83 7.57
N ASP A 127 -14.72 -10.41 8.13
CA ASP A 127 -16.05 -9.94 7.91
C ASP A 127 -16.21 -8.52 8.43
N PRO A 128 -16.46 -7.57 7.57
CA PRO A 128 -16.63 -6.18 7.99
C PRO A 128 -17.92 -6.00 8.79
N ASP A 129 -18.83 -6.94 8.69
CA ASP A 129 -20.06 -6.88 9.44
C ASP A 129 -19.88 -7.50 10.82
N ALA A 130 -18.77 -8.12 11.01
CA ALA A 130 -18.43 -8.64 12.31
C ALA A 130 -18.12 -7.50 13.24
#